data_59c5ff6f23e9ec438ab18ebad4320999
#
_entry.id   59c5ff6f23e9ec438ab18ebad4320999
#
_cell.length_a   1.000
_cell.length_b   1.000
_cell.length_c   1.000
_cell.angle_alpha   90.00
_cell.angle_beta   90.00
_cell.angle_gamma   90.00
#
_symmetry.space_group_name_H-M   'P 1'
#
loop_
_entity.id
_entity.type
_entity.pdbx_description
1 polymer ?
#
loop_
_entity_poly.entity_id
_entity_poly.type
_entity_poly.pdbx_seq_one_letter_code
_entity_poly.pdbx_strand_id
1 'polypeptide(L)'
;MKQFSNRYMLFYALGLAAVVAIVLTVVSVSLKPRQTRNQESESKQMILKTIGIEATLDNADALFEDAVKPCDDYYTFDGGVIIPLKGNGLWGPIWGYLALDSTMTVVGAIFDHQGETPGLGGEIATDKFAKRFVGKKMDSQAIRLTKHADPANPYEVDALSGSTMTSNGVTEMLFKAFEQYSHNRKEATE
;
A
#
# COMPACT_ATOMS: atom_id res chain seq x y z
N MET A 1 -18.81 54.34 -5.92
CA MET A 1 -18.32 52.97 -6.28
C MET A 1 -19.21 52.47 -7.41
N LYS A 2 -18.65 52.08 -8.58
CA LYS A 2 -19.44 51.46 -9.67
C LYS A 2 -19.95 50.12 -9.21
N GLN A 3 -21.26 49.94 -9.06
CA GLN A 3 -21.86 48.64 -8.85
C GLN A 3 -21.85 47.89 -10.18
N PHE A 4 -21.14 46.75 -10.22
CA PHE A 4 -21.18 45.86 -11.38
C PHE A 4 -22.53 45.12 -11.43
N SER A 5 -23.11 44.97 -12.63
CA SER A 5 -24.33 44.23 -12.84
C SER A 5 -24.13 42.74 -12.42
N ASN A 6 -25.14 42.14 -11.78
CA ASN A 6 -25.12 40.72 -11.38
C ASN A 6 -24.79 39.79 -12.57
N ARG A 7 -25.25 40.15 -13.77
CA ARG A 7 -24.94 39.41 -15.00
C ARG A 7 -23.45 39.44 -15.33
N TYR A 8 -22.79 40.61 -15.19
CA TYR A 8 -21.37 40.76 -15.41
C TYR A 8 -20.56 39.91 -14.43
N MET A 9 -20.91 39.93 -13.15
CA MET A 9 -20.26 39.13 -12.11
C MET A 9 -20.40 37.62 -12.38
N LEU A 10 -21.58 37.19 -12.85
CA LEU A 10 -21.82 35.78 -13.21
C LEU A 10 -20.96 35.33 -14.38
N PHE A 11 -20.93 36.11 -15.49
CA PHE A 11 -20.11 35.75 -16.65
C PHE A 11 -18.62 35.81 -16.37
N TYR A 12 -18.17 36.75 -15.54
CA TYR A 12 -16.78 36.84 -15.11
C TYR A 12 -16.38 35.59 -14.28
N ALA A 13 -17.21 35.21 -13.31
CA ALA A 13 -16.97 34.04 -12.48
C ALA A 13 -16.96 32.74 -13.30
N LEU A 14 -17.90 32.57 -14.25
CA LEU A 14 -17.92 31.42 -15.16
C LEU A 14 -16.71 31.37 -16.07
N GLY A 15 -16.30 32.54 -16.64
CA GLY A 15 -15.10 32.63 -17.49
C GLY A 15 -13.83 32.25 -16.70
N LEU A 16 -13.69 32.79 -15.48
CA LEU A 16 -12.55 32.49 -14.62
C LEU A 16 -12.52 31.01 -14.26
N ALA A 17 -13.68 30.42 -13.85
CA ALA A 17 -13.78 29.02 -13.53
C ALA A 17 -13.44 28.12 -14.74
N ALA A 18 -13.89 28.48 -15.93
CA ALA A 18 -13.58 27.74 -17.16
C ALA A 18 -12.07 27.77 -17.49
N VAL A 19 -11.42 28.93 -17.38
CA VAL A 19 -9.97 29.06 -17.59
C VAL A 19 -9.20 28.21 -16.59
N VAL A 20 -9.53 28.30 -15.31
CA VAL A 20 -8.88 27.47 -14.25
C VAL A 20 -9.09 25.99 -14.52
N ALA A 21 -10.31 25.56 -14.86
CA ALA A 21 -10.60 24.17 -15.18
C ALA A 21 -9.77 23.65 -16.37
N ILE A 22 -9.67 24.45 -17.44
CA ILE A 22 -8.87 24.07 -18.62
C ILE A 22 -7.40 23.94 -18.25
N VAL A 23 -6.83 24.93 -17.56
CA VAL A 23 -5.41 24.90 -17.15
C VAL A 23 -5.11 23.68 -16.26
N LEU A 24 -5.94 23.44 -15.24
CA LEU A 24 -5.76 22.28 -14.35
C LEU A 24 -5.88 20.96 -15.11
N THR A 25 -6.82 20.85 -16.04
CA THR A 25 -7.00 19.65 -16.86
C THR A 25 -5.77 19.39 -17.74
N VAL A 26 -5.28 20.38 -18.44
CA VAL A 26 -4.10 20.26 -19.31
C VAL A 26 -2.87 19.83 -18.50
N VAL A 27 -2.62 20.48 -17.36
CA VAL A 27 -1.52 20.12 -16.46
C VAL A 27 -1.67 18.69 -15.93
N SER A 28 -2.85 18.32 -15.44
CA SER A 28 -3.13 16.98 -14.90
C SER A 28 -2.90 15.89 -15.96
N VAL A 29 -3.43 16.07 -17.17
CA VAL A 29 -3.29 15.10 -18.27
C VAL A 29 -1.83 14.97 -18.71
N SER A 30 -1.09 16.09 -18.79
CA SER A 30 0.32 16.05 -19.20
C SER A 30 1.25 15.42 -18.17
N LEU A 31 0.92 15.52 -16.86
CA LEU A 31 1.71 14.90 -15.79
C LEU A 31 1.35 13.42 -15.52
N LYS A 32 0.16 12.97 -15.92
CA LYS A 32 -0.33 11.63 -15.65
C LYS A 32 0.64 10.50 -16.05
N PRO A 33 1.28 10.52 -17.26
CA PRO A 33 2.22 9.46 -17.64
C PRO A 33 3.45 9.36 -16.71
N ARG A 34 3.94 10.53 -16.24
CA ARG A 34 5.07 10.58 -15.29
C ARG A 34 4.66 10.05 -13.92
N GLN A 35 3.47 10.42 -13.45
CA GLN A 35 2.93 9.93 -12.18
C GLN A 35 2.76 8.42 -12.19
N THR A 36 2.16 7.84 -13.27
CA THR A 36 1.99 6.39 -13.39
C THR A 36 3.33 5.67 -13.36
N ARG A 37 4.32 6.15 -14.12
CA ARG A 37 5.65 5.54 -14.13
C ARG A 37 6.34 5.60 -12.75
N ASN A 38 6.23 6.73 -12.05
CA ASN A 38 6.80 6.86 -10.71
C ASN A 38 6.13 5.88 -9.73
N GLN A 39 4.79 5.76 -9.76
CA GLN A 39 4.04 4.82 -8.93
C GLN A 39 4.44 3.36 -9.20
N GLU A 40 4.66 2.99 -10.47
CA GLU A 40 5.14 1.65 -10.83
C GLU A 40 6.54 1.39 -10.25
N SER A 41 7.46 2.35 -10.40
CA SER A 41 8.81 2.23 -9.85
C SER A 41 8.81 2.20 -8.32
N GLU A 42 7.99 3.02 -7.66
CA GLU A 42 7.81 3.00 -6.21
C GLU A 42 7.26 1.65 -5.72
N SER A 43 6.27 1.09 -6.43
CA SER A 43 5.73 -0.24 -6.10
C SER A 43 6.79 -1.32 -6.21
N LYS A 44 7.63 -1.29 -7.25
CA LYS A 44 8.75 -2.23 -7.41
C LYS A 44 9.80 -2.07 -6.31
N GLN A 45 10.13 -0.83 -5.94
CA GLN A 45 11.01 -0.57 -4.79
C GLN A 45 10.45 -1.15 -3.48
N MET A 46 9.15 -0.96 -3.23
CA MET A 46 8.49 -1.53 -2.06
C MET A 46 8.57 -3.06 -2.05
N ILE A 47 8.30 -3.70 -3.19
CA ILE A 47 8.40 -5.17 -3.33
C ILE A 47 9.84 -5.64 -3.04
N LEU A 48 10.83 -5.03 -3.66
CA LEU A 48 12.24 -5.37 -3.47
C LEU A 48 12.69 -5.18 -2.02
N LYS A 49 12.23 -4.11 -1.38
CA LYS A 49 12.54 -3.84 0.03
C LYS A 49 12.00 -4.92 0.98
N THR A 50 10.87 -5.59 0.66
CA THR A 50 10.35 -6.69 1.50
C THR A 50 11.27 -7.91 1.54
N ILE A 51 12.10 -8.08 0.52
CA ILE A 51 13.09 -9.17 0.43
C ILE A 51 14.51 -8.68 0.72
N GLY A 52 14.65 -7.47 1.29
CA GLY A 52 15.93 -6.91 1.71
C GLY A 52 16.80 -6.31 0.60
N ILE A 53 16.24 -6.10 -0.60
CA ILE A 53 16.95 -5.46 -1.72
C ILE A 53 16.61 -3.97 -1.72
N GLU A 54 17.62 -3.12 -1.52
CA GLU A 54 17.46 -1.67 -1.66
C GLU A 54 17.61 -1.25 -3.13
N ALA A 55 16.59 -0.57 -3.64
CA ALA A 55 16.52 -0.09 -5.00
C ALA A 55 16.27 1.42 -5.07
N THR A 56 16.81 2.07 -6.07
CA THR A 56 16.53 3.46 -6.42
C THR A 56 15.51 3.50 -7.57
N LEU A 57 14.91 4.68 -7.83
CA LEU A 57 13.97 4.84 -8.96
C LEU A 57 14.60 4.44 -10.31
N ASP A 58 15.91 4.60 -10.46
CA ASP A 58 16.61 4.33 -11.73
C ASP A 58 16.92 2.86 -11.94
N ASN A 59 17.12 2.06 -10.87
CA ASN A 59 17.52 0.67 -10.95
C ASN A 59 16.44 -0.33 -10.52
N ALA A 60 15.29 0.15 -10.03
CA ALA A 60 14.20 -0.69 -9.52
C ALA A 60 13.68 -1.67 -10.59
N ASP A 61 13.56 -1.23 -11.84
CA ASP A 61 13.06 -2.08 -12.93
C ASP A 61 14.00 -3.27 -13.18
N ALA A 62 15.29 -3.02 -13.30
CA ALA A 62 16.29 -4.08 -13.57
C ALA A 62 16.40 -5.08 -12.40
N LEU A 63 16.44 -4.58 -11.17
CA LEU A 63 16.50 -5.42 -9.97
C LEU A 63 15.21 -6.24 -9.76
N PHE A 64 14.08 -5.67 -10.12
CA PHE A 64 12.80 -6.37 -10.03
C PHE A 64 12.71 -7.52 -11.04
N GLU A 65 13.11 -7.32 -12.30
CA GLU A 65 13.11 -8.36 -13.33
C GLU A 65 14.06 -9.51 -12.99
N ASP A 66 15.18 -9.23 -12.30
CA ASP A 66 16.16 -10.23 -11.88
C ASP A 66 15.70 -11.04 -10.65
N ALA A 67 15.13 -10.38 -9.64
CA ALA A 67 14.85 -10.98 -8.34
C ALA A 67 13.42 -11.48 -8.16
N VAL A 68 12.44 -10.96 -8.93
CA VAL A 68 11.01 -11.16 -8.69
C VAL A 68 10.30 -11.56 -9.99
N LYS A 69 9.44 -12.57 -9.90
CA LYS A 69 8.60 -13.00 -11.01
C LYS A 69 7.14 -12.75 -10.67
N PRO A 70 6.38 -12.00 -11.48
CA PRO A 70 4.95 -11.82 -11.28
C PRO A 70 4.20 -13.13 -11.55
N CYS A 71 3.27 -13.45 -10.68
CA CYS A 71 2.22 -14.45 -10.83
C CYS A 71 0.88 -13.73 -10.65
N ASP A 72 -0.20 -14.23 -11.19
CA ASP A 72 -1.51 -13.56 -11.28
C ASP A 72 -1.78 -12.50 -10.18
N ASP A 73 -1.94 -12.94 -8.92
CA ASP A 73 -2.27 -12.06 -7.79
C ASP A 73 -1.14 -11.93 -6.75
N TYR A 74 0.02 -12.49 -7.00
CA TYR A 74 1.19 -12.43 -6.10
C TYR A 74 2.49 -12.42 -6.91
N TYR A 75 3.61 -12.29 -6.22
CA TYR A 75 4.93 -12.38 -6.83
C TYR A 75 5.71 -13.52 -6.21
N THR A 76 6.62 -14.12 -6.96
CA THR A 76 7.55 -15.12 -6.46
C THR A 76 8.97 -14.59 -6.46
N PHE A 77 9.76 -14.99 -5.47
CA PHE A 77 11.21 -14.72 -5.39
C PHE A 77 11.96 -15.98 -4.95
N ASP A 78 13.28 -15.94 -4.98
CA ASP A 78 14.07 -17.09 -4.53
C ASP A 78 13.88 -17.32 -3.02
N GLY A 79 13.12 -18.36 -2.69
CA GLY A 79 12.78 -18.76 -1.32
C GLY A 79 11.36 -18.49 -0.87
N GLY A 80 10.48 -17.88 -1.69
CA GLY A 80 9.12 -17.62 -1.22
C GLY A 80 8.20 -16.84 -2.16
N VAL A 81 7.21 -16.22 -1.55
CA VAL A 81 6.18 -15.43 -2.24
C VAL A 81 6.02 -14.05 -1.62
N ILE A 82 5.63 -13.08 -2.41
CA ILE A 82 5.28 -11.74 -1.95
C ILE A 82 3.82 -11.48 -2.28
N ILE A 83 3.02 -11.22 -1.25
CA ILE A 83 1.59 -11.00 -1.36
C ILE A 83 1.32 -9.49 -1.33
N PRO A 84 0.68 -8.92 -2.37
CA PRO A 84 0.24 -7.53 -2.35
C PRO A 84 -0.93 -7.37 -1.38
N LEU A 85 -0.89 -6.31 -0.60
CA LEU A 85 -1.89 -5.96 0.40
C LEU A 85 -2.62 -4.71 -0.05
N LYS A 86 -3.95 -4.71 -0.01
CA LYS A 86 -4.80 -3.54 -0.34
C LYS A 86 -5.98 -3.46 0.62
N GLY A 87 -6.18 -2.30 1.21
CA GLY A 87 -7.25 -2.07 2.18
C GLY A 87 -7.58 -0.60 2.36
N ASN A 88 -8.40 -0.33 3.36
CA ASN A 88 -8.77 1.03 3.74
C ASN A 88 -8.39 1.27 5.20
N GLY A 89 -7.74 2.39 5.45
CA GLY A 89 -7.51 2.92 6.78
C GLY A 89 -8.69 3.77 7.27
N LEU A 90 -8.41 4.71 8.16
CA LEU A 90 -9.42 5.64 8.66
C LEU A 90 -9.73 6.76 7.64
N TRP A 91 -8.71 7.32 7.00
CA TRP A 91 -8.84 8.51 6.14
C TRP A 91 -8.66 8.21 4.65
N GLY A 92 -8.09 7.08 4.32
CA GLY A 92 -7.82 6.75 2.92
C GLY A 92 -7.36 5.31 2.70
N PRO A 93 -6.99 4.98 1.45
CA PRO A 93 -6.46 3.67 1.15
C PRO A 93 -5.12 3.44 1.87
N ILE A 94 -4.93 2.19 2.26
CA ILE A 94 -3.68 1.64 2.77
C ILE A 94 -3.28 0.46 1.90
N TRP A 95 -1.99 0.28 1.70
CA TRP A 95 -1.47 -0.82 0.90
C TRP A 95 -0.11 -1.27 1.44
N GLY A 96 0.40 -2.33 0.86
CA GLY A 96 1.72 -2.83 1.23
C GLY A 96 2.04 -4.14 0.55
N TYR A 97 3.12 -4.75 0.99
CA TYR A 97 3.58 -6.04 0.52
C TYR A 97 4.08 -6.87 1.70
N LEU A 98 3.80 -8.16 1.67
CA LEU A 98 4.21 -9.12 2.69
C LEU A 98 5.00 -10.24 2.02
N ALA A 99 6.27 -10.37 2.33
CA ALA A 99 7.11 -11.47 1.84
C ALA A 99 7.07 -12.63 2.83
N LEU A 100 6.77 -13.81 2.32
CA LEU A 100 6.65 -15.07 3.06
C LEU A 100 7.64 -16.08 2.51
N ASP A 101 8.30 -16.81 3.38
CA ASP A 101 9.14 -17.95 2.98
C ASP A 101 8.31 -19.20 2.65
N SER A 102 8.99 -20.29 2.28
CA SER A 102 8.37 -21.58 1.97
C SER A 102 7.56 -22.18 3.12
N THR A 103 7.80 -21.75 4.36
CA THR A 103 7.06 -22.17 5.57
C THR A 103 5.92 -21.23 5.93
N MET A 104 5.60 -20.26 5.07
CA MET A 104 4.62 -19.19 5.28
C MET A 104 4.95 -18.31 6.49
N THR A 105 6.24 -18.15 6.78
CA THR A 105 6.74 -17.22 7.79
C THR A 105 7.12 -15.89 7.12
N VAL A 106 6.72 -14.79 7.73
CA VAL A 106 7.02 -13.43 7.22
C VAL A 106 8.52 -13.16 7.32
N VAL A 107 9.16 -12.94 6.19
CA VAL A 107 10.57 -12.53 6.09
C VAL A 107 10.72 -11.03 5.94
N GLY A 108 9.69 -10.35 5.44
CA GLY A 108 9.66 -8.90 5.35
C GLY A 108 8.26 -8.37 5.08
N ALA A 109 8.04 -7.14 5.49
CA ALA A 109 6.78 -6.43 5.28
C ALA A 109 7.06 -4.95 4.98
N ILE A 110 6.19 -4.33 4.22
CA ILE A 110 6.17 -2.89 4.02
C ILE A 110 4.72 -2.44 3.86
N PHE A 111 4.41 -1.31 4.46
CA PHE A 111 3.08 -0.71 4.39
C PHE A 111 3.21 0.75 3.99
N ASP A 112 2.17 1.27 3.36
CA ASP A 112 2.06 2.68 3.02
C ASP A 112 0.58 3.10 3.06
N HIS A 113 0.33 4.40 2.97
CA HIS A 113 -1.01 4.96 3.09
C HIS A 113 -1.18 6.26 2.30
N GLN A 114 -2.42 6.60 2.02
CA GLN A 114 -2.78 7.91 1.50
C GLN A 114 -3.70 8.63 2.51
N GLY A 115 -3.14 9.57 3.26
CA GLY A 115 -3.93 10.49 4.08
C GLY A 115 -4.11 10.10 5.55
N GLU A 116 -3.49 9.02 6.06
CA GLU A 116 -3.51 8.73 7.49
C GLU A 116 -2.76 9.80 8.30
N THR A 117 -3.17 10.04 9.54
CA THR A 117 -2.60 11.09 10.39
C THR A 117 -1.17 10.75 10.81
N PRO A 118 -0.17 11.62 10.56
CA PRO A 118 1.19 11.45 11.04
C PRO A 118 1.25 11.28 12.57
N GLY A 119 2.11 10.37 13.05
CA GLY A 119 2.24 10.06 14.48
C GLY A 119 1.09 9.20 15.05
N LEU A 120 0.08 8.86 14.25
CA LEU A 120 -1.02 7.97 14.58
C LEU A 120 -1.13 6.85 13.52
N GLY A 121 -2.17 6.89 12.67
CA GLY A 121 -2.37 5.90 11.61
C GLY A 121 -1.23 5.86 10.60
N GLY A 122 -0.59 6.98 10.32
CA GLY A 122 0.57 7.07 9.41
C GLY A 122 1.80 6.28 9.88
N GLU A 123 1.87 5.89 11.14
CA GLU A 123 2.96 5.05 11.65
C GLU A 123 3.02 3.64 11.01
N ILE A 124 1.97 3.22 10.28
CA ILE A 124 2.01 1.97 9.51
C ILE A 124 3.12 1.98 8.46
N ALA A 125 3.45 3.15 7.88
CA ALA A 125 4.49 3.28 6.86
C ALA A 125 5.93 3.24 7.41
N THR A 126 6.09 3.07 8.74
CA THR A 126 7.42 3.04 9.35
C THR A 126 8.03 1.64 9.36
N ASP A 127 9.35 1.56 9.20
CA ASP A 127 10.10 0.31 9.35
C ASP A 127 9.89 -0.32 10.74
N LYS A 128 9.67 0.51 11.78
CA LYS A 128 9.39 0.04 13.13
C LYS A 128 8.09 -0.77 13.21
N PHE A 129 7.06 -0.34 12.48
CA PHE A 129 5.80 -1.08 12.40
C PHE A 129 5.97 -2.36 11.57
N ALA A 130 6.56 -2.24 10.39
CA ALA A 130 6.82 -3.37 9.49
C ALA A 130 7.62 -4.50 10.16
N LYS A 131 8.64 -4.18 10.93
CA LYS A 131 9.47 -5.15 11.68
C LYS A 131 8.69 -6.00 12.68
N ARG A 132 7.52 -5.56 13.15
CA ARG A 132 6.68 -6.36 14.07
C ARG A 132 6.12 -7.64 13.42
N PHE A 133 6.07 -7.66 12.09
CA PHE A 133 5.55 -8.78 11.33
C PHE A 133 6.59 -9.86 11.05
N VAL A 134 7.87 -9.52 11.03
CA VAL A 134 8.95 -10.47 10.74
C VAL A 134 8.96 -11.61 11.77
N GLY A 135 8.98 -12.85 11.24
CA GLY A 135 8.89 -14.07 12.05
C GLY A 135 7.46 -14.50 12.43
N LYS A 136 6.43 -13.70 12.10
CA LYS A 136 5.02 -14.10 12.24
C LYS A 136 4.63 -15.06 11.13
N LYS A 137 3.56 -15.83 11.33
CA LYS A 137 3.10 -16.87 10.39
C LYS A 137 1.77 -16.49 9.72
N MET A 138 1.62 -16.95 8.48
CA MET A 138 0.40 -16.77 7.69
C MET A 138 0.05 -18.10 6.95
N ASP A 139 0.19 -19.23 7.64
CA ASP A 139 0.02 -20.58 7.08
C ASP A 139 -1.41 -21.13 7.22
N SER A 140 -2.02 -20.98 8.40
CA SER A 140 -3.35 -21.52 8.73
C SER A 140 -4.39 -20.43 8.99
N GLN A 141 -3.95 -19.22 9.28
CA GLN A 141 -4.81 -18.05 9.47
C GLN A 141 -4.06 -16.75 9.19
N ALA A 142 -4.81 -15.66 8.97
CA ALA A 142 -4.26 -14.35 8.79
C ALA A 142 -3.68 -13.77 10.09
N ILE A 143 -2.64 -12.95 9.96
CA ILE A 143 -2.10 -12.17 11.07
C ILE A 143 -3.10 -11.09 11.46
N ARG A 144 -3.32 -10.90 12.75
CA ARG A 144 -4.21 -9.86 13.29
C ARG A 144 -3.46 -8.88 14.20
N LEU A 145 -3.92 -7.65 14.21
CA LEU A 145 -3.42 -6.64 15.13
C LEU A 145 -4.27 -6.60 16.40
N THR A 146 -3.63 -6.68 17.56
CA THR A 146 -4.28 -6.63 18.86
C THR A 146 -3.63 -5.56 19.75
N LYS A 147 -4.33 -5.06 20.76
CA LYS A 147 -3.77 -4.06 21.69
C LYS A 147 -2.58 -4.58 22.49
N HIS A 148 -2.62 -5.86 22.81
CA HIS A 148 -1.60 -6.57 23.56
C HIS A 148 -1.42 -7.93 22.88
N ALA A 149 -0.53 -7.99 21.91
CA ALA A 149 -0.20 -9.22 21.22
C ALA A 149 0.55 -10.14 22.18
N ASP A 150 0.18 -11.43 22.20
CA ASP A 150 0.98 -12.43 22.88
C ASP A 150 2.26 -12.67 22.06
N PRO A 151 3.45 -12.41 22.61
CA PRO A 151 4.71 -12.64 21.90
C PRO A 151 4.87 -14.11 21.44
N ALA A 152 4.27 -15.06 22.16
CA ALA A 152 4.30 -16.49 21.80
C ALA A 152 3.32 -16.83 20.66
N ASN A 153 2.33 -15.99 20.38
CA ASN A 153 1.38 -16.21 19.31
C ASN A 153 1.96 -15.74 17.96
N PRO A 154 2.21 -16.66 17.01
CA PRO A 154 2.79 -16.29 15.72
C PRO A 154 1.82 -15.53 14.79
N TYR A 155 0.55 -15.41 15.16
CA TYR A 155 -0.49 -14.74 14.35
C TYR A 155 -0.94 -13.39 14.92
N GLU A 156 -0.27 -12.88 15.94
CA GLU A 156 -0.61 -11.60 16.55
C GLU A 156 0.53 -10.60 16.46
N VAL A 157 0.16 -9.35 16.20
CA VAL A 157 1.05 -8.19 16.16
C VAL A 157 0.44 -7.07 16.99
N ASP A 158 1.27 -6.32 17.71
CA ASP A 158 0.81 -5.15 18.44
C ASP A 158 0.25 -4.08 17.52
N ALA A 159 -0.98 -3.67 17.79
CA ALA A 159 -1.64 -2.56 17.14
C ALA A 159 -0.93 -1.22 17.43
N LEU A 160 -1.22 -0.22 16.62
CA LEU A 160 -0.78 1.14 16.85
C LEU A 160 -1.61 1.79 17.96
N SER A 161 -0.93 2.34 18.95
CA SER A 161 -1.58 3.10 20.02
C SER A 161 -2.26 4.35 19.44
N GLY A 162 -3.50 4.60 19.83
CA GLY A 162 -4.27 5.75 19.35
C GLY A 162 -4.82 5.63 17.93
N SER A 163 -4.57 4.53 17.22
CA SER A 163 -4.97 4.32 15.81
C SER A 163 -5.74 3.02 15.60
N THR A 164 -6.75 2.79 16.40
CA THR A 164 -7.54 1.55 16.39
C THR A 164 -8.18 1.29 15.02
N MET A 165 -8.73 2.33 14.38
CA MET A 165 -9.41 2.17 13.09
C MET A 165 -8.42 1.78 11.98
N THR A 166 -7.25 2.43 11.91
CA THR A 166 -6.19 2.07 10.96
C THR A 166 -5.66 0.67 11.23
N SER A 167 -5.46 0.29 12.50
CA SER A 167 -5.04 -1.07 12.89
C SER A 167 -6.05 -2.14 12.49
N ASN A 168 -7.34 -1.85 12.63
CA ASN A 168 -8.42 -2.74 12.15
C ASN A 168 -8.40 -2.85 10.63
N GLY A 169 -8.17 -1.74 9.92
CA GLY A 169 -8.02 -1.73 8.46
C GLY A 169 -6.85 -2.61 7.99
N VAL A 170 -5.70 -2.55 8.68
CA VAL A 170 -4.56 -3.44 8.40
C VAL A 170 -4.92 -4.90 8.65
N THR A 171 -5.63 -5.21 9.74
CA THR A 171 -6.08 -6.59 10.03
C THR A 171 -7.01 -7.11 8.94
N GLU A 172 -7.98 -6.31 8.51
CA GLU A 172 -8.91 -6.67 7.44
C GLU A 172 -8.18 -6.87 6.10
N MET A 173 -7.21 -6.01 5.81
CA MET A 173 -6.37 -6.11 4.62
C MET A 173 -5.57 -7.42 4.57
N LEU A 174 -4.96 -7.80 5.70
CA LEU A 174 -4.22 -9.06 5.85
C LEU A 174 -5.14 -10.27 5.72
N PHE A 175 -6.34 -10.21 6.30
CA PHE A 175 -7.33 -11.28 6.18
C PHE A 175 -7.77 -11.51 4.73
N LYS A 176 -8.12 -10.45 4.00
CA LYS A 176 -8.49 -10.52 2.58
C LYS A 176 -7.36 -11.09 1.72
N ALA A 177 -6.14 -10.64 1.96
CA ALA A 177 -4.97 -11.12 1.23
C ALA A 177 -4.69 -12.61 1.50
N PHE A 178 -4.88 -13.05 2.74
CA PHE A 178 -4.75 -14.47 3.11
C PHE A 178 -5.81 -15.34 2.44
N GLU A 179 -7.07 -14.92 2.44
CA GLU A 179 -8.16 -15.65 1.79
C GLU A 179 -7.91 -15.78 0.28
N GLN A 180 -7.56 -14.67 -0.39
CA GLN A 180 -7.28 -14.65 -1.82
C GLN A 180 -6.10 -15.55 -2.17
N TYR A 181 -4.97 -15.43 -1.47
CA TYR A 181 -3.80 -16.27 -1.70
C TYR A 181 -4.09 -17.77 -1.44
N SER A 182 -4.83 -18.08 -0.37
CA SER A 182 -5.18 -19.45 -0.03
C SER A 182 -6.10 -20.12 -1.06
N HIS A 183 -6.99 -19.33 -1.68
CA HIS A 183 -7.86 -19.81 -2.76
C HIS A 183 -7.05 -20.12 -4.02
N ASN A 184 -6.22 -19.19 -4.47
CA ASN A 184 -5.41 -19.35 -5.67
C ASN A 184 -4.40 -20.50 -5.56
N ARG A 185 -3.83 -20.72 -4.36
CA ARG A 185 -2.93 -21.84 -4.11
C ARG A 185 -3.62 -23.20 -4.23
N LYS A 186 -4.89 -23.31 -3.86
CA LYS A 186 -5.66 -24.56 -4.00
C LYS A 186 -5.95 -24.86 -5.46
N GLU A 187 -6.36 -23.85 -6.24
CA GLU A 187 -6.62 -24.02 -7.68
C GLU A 187 -5.36 -24.39 -8.48
N ALA A 188 -4.19 -23.91 -8.08
CA ALA A 188 -2.93 -24.25 -8.74
C ALA A 188 -2.44 -25.68 -8.43
N THR A 189 -3.08 -26.39 -7.48
CA THR A 189 -2.67 -27.74 -7.04
C THR A 189 -3.65 -28.82 -7.56
N GLU A 190 -4.78 -28.44 -8.13
CA GLU A 190 -5.75 -29.29 -8.82
C GLU A 190 -5.47 -29.35 -10.34
#